data_e0a95b3d7096d4d53994972aa517ae9f
#
_entry.id   e0a95b3d7096d4d53994972aa517ae9f
#
_cell.length_a   1.000
_cell.length_b   1.000
_cell.length_c   1.000
_cell.angle_alpha   90.00
_cell.angle_beta   90.00
_cell.angle_gamma   90.00
#
_symmetry.space_group_name_H-M   'P 1'
#
loop_
_entity.id
_entity.type
_entity.pdbx_description
1 polymer ?
#
loop_
_entity_poly.entity_id
_entity_poly.type
_entity_poly.pdbx_seq_one_letter_code
_entity_poly.pdbx_strand_id
1 'polypeptide(L)'
;MSSQSGFTEADWEDISLSQLQEQGWSAMPGAQIAPGTGERDSWDELIIRPRLLAALRRLNPDVPGQYLQQALAEIVAPTSQDAIAENHRIHRMMTDGYRMTYLDADGQIGRASCRERV
;
A
#
# COMPACT_ATOMS: atom_id res chain seq x y z
N MET A 1 -36.55 -30.16 6.45
CA MET A 1 -35.80 -28.97 6.22
C MET A 1 -34.56 -28.92 7.06
N SER A 2 -33.47 -29.12 6.45
CA SER A 2 -32.21 -29.02 7.14
C SER A 2 -31.78 -27.55 7.13
N SER A 3 -31.89 -26.90 8.26
CA SER A 3 -31.14 -25.68 8.44
C SER A 3 -29.67 -26.08 8.43
N GLN A 4 -28.99 -25.74 7.38
CA GLN A 4 -27.55 -25.92 7.34
C GLN A 4 -26.93 -24.93 8.32
N SER A 5 -26.53 -25.43 9.47
CA SER A 5 -25.78 -24.62 10.43
C SER A 5 -24.30 -24.55 10.11
N GLY A 6 -23.94 -24.77 8.83
CA GLY A 6 -22.58 -24.65 8.40
C GLY A 6 -22.15 -23.20 8.23
N PHE A 7 -20.88 -22.95 8.40
CA PHE A 7 -20.32 -21.63 8.14
C PHE A 7 -20.44 -21.28 6.67
N THR A 8 -20.87 -20.05 6.40
CA THR A 8 -20.89 -19.46 5.06
C THR A 8 -19.53 -18.79 4.77
N GLU A 9 -19.33 -18.42 3.52
CA GLU A 9 -18.16 -17.63 3.15
C GLU A 9 -18.09 -16.32 3.92
N ALA A 10 -19.26 -15.67 4.12
CA ALA A 10 -19.33 -14.44 4.89
C ALA A 10 -18.91 -14.64 6.35
N ASP A 11 -19.25 -15.79 6.95
CA ASP A 11 -18.84 -16.09 8.32
C ASP A 11 -17.32 -16.27 8.42
N TRP A 12 -16.70 -16.91 7.45
CA TRP A 12 -15.26 -17.09 7.41
C TRP A 12 -14.55 -15.74 7.21
N GLU A 13 -15.10 -14.88 6.37
CA GLU A 13 -14.58 -13.53 6.17
C GLU A 13 -14.62 -12.74 7.47
N ASP A 14 -15.75 -12.74 8.18
CA ASP A 14 -15.91 -12.03 9.45
C ASP A 14 -14.93 -12.53 10.51
N ILE A 15 -14.73 -13.84 10.60
CA ILE A 15 -13.77 -14.44 11.54
C ILE A 15 -12.37 -13.99 11.20
N SER A 16 -12.00 -14.04 9.92
CA SER A 16 -10.66 -13.63 9.46
C SER A 16 -10.38 -12.16 9.74
N LEU A 17 -11.35 -11.29 9.45
CA LEU A 17 -11.23 -9.86 9.73
C LEU A 17 -11.09 -9.58 11.22
N SER A 18 -11.88 -10.29 12.05
CA SER A 18 -11.80 -10.13 13.51
C SER A 18 -10.43 -10.53 14.04
N GLN A 19 -9.87 -11.62 13.55
CA GLN A 19 -8.53 -12.07 13.95
C GLN A 19 -7.45 -11.07 13.53
N LEU A 20 -7.57 -10.50 12.34
CA LEU A 20 -6.63 -9.48 11.88
C LEU A 20 -6.73 -8.20 12.73
N GLN A 21 -7.94 -7.79 13.09
CA GLN A 21 -8.14 -6.63 13.96
C GLN A 21 -7.54 -6.85 15.35
N GLU A 22 -7.62 -8.04 15.90
CA GLU A 22 -6.97 -8.39 17.17
C GLU A 22 -5.44 -8.25 17.09
N GLN A 23 -4.88 -8.40 15.91
CA GLN A 23 -3.44 -8.23 15.66
C GLN A 23 -3.05 -6.79 15.31
N GLY A 24 -3.98 -5.86 15.34
CA GLY A 24 -3.70 -4.45 15.09
C GLY A 24 -4.02 -3.97 13.67
N TRP A 25 -4.55 -4.83 12.82
CA TRP A 25 -5.00 -4.42 11.48
C TRP A 25 -6.34 -3.70 11.56
N SER A 26 -6.53 -2.75 10.66
CA SER A 26 -7.82 -2.06 10.51
C SER A 26 -8.61 -2.70 9.39
N ALA A 27 -9.88 -2.97 9.64
CA ALA A 27 -10.79 -3.46 8.61
C ALA A 27 -11.67 -2.31 8.11
N MET A 28 -11.86 -2.24 6.80
CA MET A 28 -12.65 -1.17 6.20
C MET A 28 -13.53 -1.76 5.09
N PRO A 29 -14.84 -1.51 5.12
CA PRO A 29 -15.73 -1.95 4.04
C PRO A 29 -15.32 -1.33 2.71
N GLY A 30 -15.44 -2.10 1.62
CA GLY A 30 -15.07 -1.64 0.29
C GLY A 30 -15.80 -0.37 -0.16
N ALA A 31 -17.03 -0.15 0.31
CA ALA A 31 -17.79 1.06 -0.02
C ALA A 31 -17.11 2.34 0.49
N GLN A 32 -16.34 2.27 1.55
CA GLN A 32 -15.64 3.43 2.10
C GLN A 32 -14.38 3.81 1.33
N ILE A 33 -13.89 2.92 0.49
CA ILE A 33 -12.72 3.14 -0.35
C ILE A 33 -13.06 3.08 -1.84
N ALA A 34 -14.36 3.16 -2.17
CA ALA A 34 -14.86 3.13 -3.53
C ALA A 34 -14.47 4.39 -4.31
N PRO A 35 -14.52 4.34 -5.64
CA PRO A 35 -14.39 5.56 -6.45
C PRO A 35 -15.41 6.62 -6.01
N GLY A 36 -14.96 7.87 -5.93
CA GLY A 36 -15.79 8.99 -5.47
C GLY A 36 -15.67 9.30 -3.98
N THR A 37 -14.97 8.49 -3.20
CA THR A 37 -14.73 8.75 -1.77
C THR A 37 -13.47 9.57 -1.51
N GLY A 38 -12.68 9.86 -2.56
CA GLY A 38 -11.37 10.50 -2.43
C GLY A 38 -10.23 9.52 -2.24
N GLU A 39 -10.51 8.24 -2.02
CA GLU A 39 -9.48 7.22 -1.82
C GLU A 39 -8.92 6.71 -3.14
N ARG A 40 -9.79 6.55 -4.13
CA ARG A 40 -9.41 6.12 -5.49
C ARG A 40 -10.33 6.72 -6.52
N ASP A 41 -9.85 6.83 -7.75
CA ASP A 41 -10.65 7.37 -8.87
C ASP A 41 -11.40 6.27 -9.62
N SER A 42 -10.88 5.05 -9.60
CA SER A 42 -11.43 3.90 -10.33
C SER A 42 -11.17 2.61 -9.56
N TRP A 43 -12.01 1.61 -9.78
CA TRP A 43 -11.78 0.27 -9.22
C TRP A 43 -10.54 -0.42 -9.81
N ASP A 44 -10.04 0.07 -10.95
CA ASP A 44 -8.80 -0.44 -11.54
C ASP A 44 -7.56 -0.02 -10.77
N GLU A 45 -7.68 0.99 -9.92
CA GLU A 45 -6.59 1.41 -9.03
C GLU A 45 -6.52 0.46 -7.84
N LEU A 46 -5.60 -0.48 -7.88
CA LEU A 46 -5.40 -1.45 -6.81
C LEU A 46 -4.67 -0.86 -5.61
N ILE A 47 -3.80 0.12 -5.86
CA ILE A 47 -3.07 0.84 -4.81
C ILE A 47 -3.82 2.11 -4.46
N ILE A 48 -4.14 2.28 -3.20
CA ILE A 48 -4.78 3.50 -2.70
C ILE A 48 -3.67 4.54 -2.48
N ARG A 49 -3.44 5.37 -3.49
CA ARG A 49 -2.29 6.29 -3.54
C ARG A 49 -2.20 7.26 -2.36
N PRO A 50 -3.29 7.90 -1.89
CA PRO A 50 -3.19 8.80 -0.74
C PRO A 50 -2.71 8.09 0.52
N ARG A 51 -3.12 6.85 0.72
CA ARG A 51 -2.70 6.06 1.88
C ARG A 51 -1.25 5.64 1.79
N LEU A 52 -0.80 5.23 0.60
CA LEU A 52 0.60 4.89 0.38
C LEU A 52 1.50 6.11 0.59
N LEU A 53 1.11 7.26 0.05
CA LEU A 53 1.88 8.49 0.24
C LEU A 53 1.95 8.90 1.71
N ALA A 54 0.85 8.80 2.44
CA ALA A 54 0.82 9.08 3.86
C ALA A 54 1.74 8.16 4.65
N ALA A 55 1.77 6.87 4.30
CA ALA A 55 2.66 5.90 4.91
C ALA A 55 4.13 6.20 4.60
N LEU A 56 4.44 6.55 3.35
CA LEU A 56 5.79 6.94 2.97
C LEU A 56 6.28 8.16 3.76
N ARG A 57 5.43 9.16 3.94
CA ARG A 57 5.75 10.35 4.74
C ARG A 57 6.00 10.00 6.21
N ARG A 58 5.16 9.15 6.77
CA ARG A 58 5.29 8.74 8.18
C ARG A 58 6.57 7.96 8.44
N LEU A 59 6.94 7.08 7.50
CA LEU A 59 8.09 6.19 7.66
C LEU A 59 9.40 6.83 7.23
N ASN A 60 9.35 7.92 6.47
CA ASN A 60 10.52 8.61 5.96
C ASN A 60 10.40 10.12 6.20
N PRO A 61 10.39 10.56 7.47
CA PRO A 61 10.12 11.97 7.80
C PRO A 61 11.19 12.93 7.32
N ASP A 62 12.42 12.45 7.09
CA ASP A 62 13.54 13.28 6.66
C ASP A 62 13.61 13.46 5.14
N VAL A 63 12.81 12.72 4.38
CA VAL A 63 12.80 12.81 2.92
C VAL A 63 11.81 13.88 2.47
N PRO A 64 12.25 14.87 1.64
CA PRO A 64 11.32 15.87 1.11
C PRO A 64 10.15 15.25 0.35
N GLY A 65 8.96 15.86 0.48
CA GLY A 65 7.72 15.30 -0.06
C GLY A 65 7.75 15.05 -1.57
N GLN A 66 8.43 15.91 -2.33
CA GLN A 66 8.55 15.73 -3.78
C GLN A 66 9.24 14.42 -4.16
N TYR A 67 10.21 13.97 -3.37
CA TYR A 67 10.89 12.70 -3.60
C TYR A 67 10.05 11.51 -3.18
N LEU A 68 9.21 11.66 -2.16
CA LEU A 68 8.24 10.64 -1.78
C LEU A 68 7.17 10.46 -2.85
N GLN A 69 6.74 11.54 -3.50
CA GLN A 69 5.83 11.44 -4.63
C GLN A 69 6.48 10.75 -5.83
N GLN A 70 7.77 11.00 -6.06
CA GLN A 70 8.53 10.30 -7.09
C GLN A 70 8.61 8.80 -6.79
N ALA A 71 8.88 8.43 -5.53
CA ALA A 71 8.88 7.04 -5.11
C ALA A 71 7.52 6.38 -5.31
N LEU A 72 6.45 7.08 -4.96
CA LEU A 72 5.09 6.61 -5.20
C LEU A 72 4.84 6.33 -6.68
N ALA A 73 5.22 7.25 -7.55
CA ALA A 73 5.07 7.09 -8.99
C ALA A 73 5.83 5.86 -9.50
N GLU A 74 7.04 5.61 -9.01
CA GLU A 74 7.83 4.43 -9.38
C GLU A 74 7.19 3.13 -8.89
N ILE A 75 6.62 3.13 -7.70
CA ILE A 75 5.95 1.95 -7.15
C ILE A 75 4.73 1.59 -7.97
N VAL A 76 3.91 2.57 -8.33
CA VAL A 76 2.63 2.31 -9.03
C VAL A 76 2.77 2.14 -10.53
N ALA A 77 3.87 2.62 -11.13
CA ALA A 77 4.08 2.53 -12.57
C ALA A 77 4.63 1.15 -12.95
N PRO A 78 3.95 0.41 -13.84
CA PRO A 78 4.48 -0.87 -14.30
C PRO A 78 5.70 -0.65 -15.21
N THR A 79 6.71 -1.52 -15.07
CA THR A 79 7.89 -1.51 -15.92
C THR A 79 7.86 -2.63 -16.96
N SER A 80 6.91 -3.54 -16.84
CA SER A 80 6.77 -4.69 -17.73
C SER A 80 5.30 -5.05 -17.87
N GLN A 81 4.94 -5.71 -18.97
CA GLN A 81 3.60 -6.28 -19.16
C GLN A 81 3.47 -7.68 -18.57
N ASP A 82 4.57 -8.24 -18.08
CA ASP A 82 4.56 -9.55 -17.43
C ASP A 82 4.13 -9.39 -15.96
N ALA A 83 2.97 -9.94 -15.63
CA ALA A 83 2.41 -9.83 -14.28
C ALA A 83 3.29 -10.47 -13.22
N ILE A 84 3.98 -11.56 -13.55
CA ILE A 84 4.87 -12.23 -12.60
C ILE A 84 6.08 -11.36 -12.30
N ALA A 85 6.68 -10.75 -13.33
CA ALA A 85 7.80 -9.84 -13.18
C ALA A 85 7.40 -8.61 -12.36
N GLU A 86 6.20 -8.04 -12.58
CA GLU A 86 5.70 -6.91 -11.83
C GLU A 86 5.43 -7.25 -10.37
N ASN A 87 4.85 -8.41 -10.10
CA ASN A 87 4.64 -8.86 -8.72
C ASN A 87 5.98 -9.02 -7.99
N HIS A 88 6.98 -9.57 -8.67
CA HIS A 88 8.31 -9.71 -8.10
C HIS A 88 8.95 -8.35 -7.82
N ARG A 89 8.83 -7.40 -8.76
CA ARG A 89 9.34 -6.05 -8.61
C ARG A 89 8.75 -5.36 -7.39
N ILE A 90 7.43 -5.38 -7.27
CA ILE A 90 6.74 -4.75 -6.14
C ILE A 90 7.09 -5.45 -4.83
N HIS A 91 7.13 -6.76 -4.83
CA HIS A 91 7.53 -7.53 -3.64
C HIS A 91 8.93 -7.12 -3.15
N ARG A 92 9.89 -6.98 -4.06
CA ARG A 92 11.23 -6.54 -3.71
C ARG A 92 11.25 -5.11 -3.17
N MET A 93 10.44 -4.22 -3.72
CA MET A 93 10.31 -2.87 -3.18
C MET A 93 9.75 -2.88 -1.77
N MET A 94 8.80 -3.76 -1.47
CA MET A 94 8.22 -3.88 -0.14
C MET A 94 9.19 -4.47 0.88
N THR A 95 10.02 -5.42 0.46
CA THR A 95 10.95 -6.10 1.37
C THR A 95 12.28 -5.37 1.50
N ASP A 96 12.84 -4.88 0.40
CA ASP A 96 14.17 -4.27 0.35
C ASP A 96 14.14 -2.75 0.36
N GLY A 97 12.97 -2.17 0.08
CA GLY A 97 12.79 -0.73 -0.05
C GLY A 97 13.10 -0.22 -1.44
N TYR A 98 12.68 1.01 -1.71
CA TYR A 98 13.02 1.75 -2.92
C TYR A 98 14.15 2.73 -2.59
N ARG A 99 15.28 2.57 -3.23
CA ARG A 99 16.45 3.43 -2.99
C ARG A 99 16.43 4.60 -3.96
N MET A 100 16.63 5.77 -3.42
CA MET A 100 16.71 7.00 -4.21
C MET A 100 17.77 7.92 -3.64
N THR A 101 18.30 8.76 -4.52
CA THR A 101 19.20 9.85 -4.16
C THR A 101 18.43 11.16 -4.29
N TYR A 102 18.54 12.03 -3.32
CA TYR A 102 17.83 13.30 -3.31
C TYR A 102 18.74 14.42 -2.76
N LEU A 103 18.38 15.66 -3.06
CA LEU A 103 19.02 16.82 -2.46
C LEU A 103 18.22 17.22 -1.22
N ASP A 104 18.90 17.34 -0.09
CA ASP A 104 18.27 17.81 1.15
C ASP A 104 18.07 19.32 1.14
N ALA A 105 17.54 19.86 2.22
CA ALA A 105 17.27 21.29 2.36
C ALA A 105 18.56 22.16 2.27
N ASP A 106 19.71 21.57 2.57
CA ASP A 106 21.00 22.22 2.52
C ASP A 106 21.72 22.05 1.17
N GLY A 107 21.06 21.39 0.20
CA GLY A 107 21.61 21.14 -1.12
C GLY A 107 22.58 19.97 -1.17
N GLN A 108 22.64 19.17 -0.13
CA GLN A 108 23.52 18.00 -0.07
C GLN A 108 22.79 16.75 -0.54
N ILE A 109 23.59 15.80 -1.08
CA ILE A 109 23.02 14.54 -1.58
C ILE A 109 22.71 13.63 -0.42
N GLY A 110 21.41 13.34 -0.22
CA GLY A 110 20.93 12.35 0.72
C GLY A 110 20.56 11.07 0.00
N ARG A 111 20.60 9.94 0.71
CA ARG A 111 20.12 8.65 0.24
C ARG A 111 19.01 8.17 1.18
N ALA A 112 17.88 7.81 0.59
CA ALA A 112 16.76 7.28 1.34
C ALA A 112 16.41 5.90 0.84
N SER A 113 16.00 5.05 1.77
CA SER A 113 15.35 3.79 1.48
C SER A 113 13.89 3.93 1.91
N CYS A 114 13.01 4.15 0.95
CA CYS A 114 11.57 4.23 1.23
C CYS A 114 11.07 2.81 1.46
N ARG A 115 11.17 2.38 2.69
CA ARG A 115 10.84 1.03 3.08
C ARG A 115 9.80 1.08 4.18
N GLU A 116 8.80 0.22 4.06
CA GLU A 116 7.86 0.05 5.13
C GLU A 116 8.53 -0.77 6.23
N ARG A 117 8.59 -0.19 7.42
CA ARG A 117 9.06 -0.91 8.59
C ARG A 117 7.86 -1.50 9.31
N VAL A 118 7.91 -2.76 9.45
CA VAL A 118 6.92 -3.47 10.26
C VAL A 118 7.32 -3.37 11.73
#